data_23b36e0a7cb0fdadb600232cc667ed8c
#
_entry.id   23b36e0a7cb0fdadb600232cc667ed8c
#
_cell.length_a   1.000
_cell.length_b   1.000
_cell.length_c   1.000
_cell.angle_alpha   90.00
_cell.angle_beta   90.00
_cell.angle_gamma   90.00
#
_symmetry.space_group_name_H-M   'P 1'
#
loop_
_entity.id
_entity.type
_entity.pdbx_description
1 polymer ?
#
loop_
_entity_poly.entity_id
_entity_poly.type
_entity_poly.pdbx_seq_one_letter_code
_entity_poly.pdbx_strand_id
1 'polypeptide(L)'
;MRKVVLFAENYGHEEFIRPLAARLAREAGVDMRFMSRSVRGGPRKTLVELKDFLDDLDRERETLPDLLIVSADADCSRYSRRKKELEGVTGKYRWPVITVIPDPHIEQWLFADPSAFKAILGTRCDAPSQKCSRDKYRELLRQAMRSAGISPPLAGLEFAADLAGAMDLEYAGRADRSLGRFLKELRGKMKQWGETLA
;
A
#
# COMPACT_ATOMS: atom_id res chain seq x y z
N MET A 1 20.69 1.20 8.82
CA MET A 1 19.60 1.87 8.05
C MET A 1 19.34 1.10 6.77
N ARG A 2 18.13 0.57 6.56
CA ARG A 2 17.73 -0.20 5.37
C ARG A 2 17.16 0.72 4.30
N LYS A 3 17.54 0.52 3.04
CA LYS A 3 17.01 1.27 1.89
C LYS A 3 15.78 0.56 1.35
N VAL A 4 14.60 1.19 1.41
CA VAL A 4 13.35 0.65 0.87
C VAL A 4 12.85 1.56 -0.24
N VAL A 5 12.55 0.97 -1.38
CA VAL A 5 11.94 1.68 -2.50
C VAL A 5 10.51 1.23 -2.65
N LEU A 6 9.58 2.18 -2.72
CA LEU A 6 8.18 1.97 -3.02
C LEU A 6 7.89 2.43 -4.45
N PHE A 7 7.51 1.50 -5.31
CA PHE A 7 6.90 1.80 -6.59
C PHE A 7 5.38 1.65 -6.47
N ALA A 8 4.64 2.73 -6.68
CA ALA A 8 3.20 2.80 -6.45
C ALA A 8 2.43 3.15 -7.73
N GLU A 9 1.33 2.46 -8.00
CA GLU A 9 0.46 2.73 -9.14
C GLU A 9 -0.12 4.14 -9.14
N ASN A 10 -0.34 4.71 -7.96
CA ASN A 10 -0.82 6.07 -7.79
C ASN A 10 -0.49 6.63 -6.40
N TYR A 11 -0.78 7.91 -6.20
CA TYR A 11 -0.55 8.62 -4.95
C TYR A 11 -1.25 8.00 -3.72
N GLY A 12 -2.47 7.47 -3.87
CA GLY A 12 -3.18 6.85 -2.76
C GLY A 12 -2.47 5.62 -2.16
N HIS A 13 -1.78 4.85 -3.02
CA HIS A 13 -0.93 3.74 -2.54
C HIS A 13 0.25 4.25 -1.72
N GLU A 14 0.90 5.31 -2.18
CA GLU A 14 2.04 5.91 -1.47
C GLU A 14 1.63 6.44 -0.11
N GLU A 15 0.53 7.20 -0.04
CA GLU A 15 0.02 7.81 1.18
C GLU A 15 -0.41 6.80 2.26
N PHE A 16 -0.80 5.60 1.86
CA PHE A 16 -1.16 4.54 2.81
C PHE A 16 0.01 3.62 3.15
N ILE A 17 0.73 3.13 2.13
CA ILE A 17 1.73 2.07 2.30
C ILE A 17 2.98 2.59 3.01
N ARG A 18 3.45 3.78 2.66
CA ARG A 18 4.66 4.35 3.24
C ARG A 18 4.54 4.58 4.76
N PRO A 19 3.49 5.24 5.29
CA PRO A 19 3.30 5.38 6.74
C PRO A 19 3.12 4.05 7.46
N LEU A 20 2.37 3.11 6.85
CA LEU A 20 2.16 1.78 7.40
C LEU A 20 3.48 1.01 7.52
N ALA A 21 4.29 1.02 6.48
CA ALA A 21 5.58 0.35 6.50
C ALA A 21 6.57 1.01 7.48
N ALA A 22 6.56 2.35 7.59
CA ALA A 22 7.36 3.08 8.57
C ALA A 22 6.93 2.75 10.01
N ARG A 23 5.62 2.59 10.26
CA ARG A 23 5.09 2.14 11.56
C ARG A 23 5.61 0.75 11.90
N LEU A 24 5.49 -0.23 11.00
CA LEU A 24 5.96 -1.60 11.23
C LEU A 24 7.47 -1.69 11.43
N ALA A 25 8.25 -0.89 10.72
CA ALA A 25 9.69 -0.82 10.92
C ALA A 25 10.05 -0.30 12.32
N ARG A 26 9.39 0.76 12.77
CA ARG A 26 9.56 1.33 14.12
C ARG A 26 9.18 0.32 15.21
N GLU A 27 8.04 -0.39 15.04
CA GLU A 27 7.61 -1.45 15.95
C GLU A 27 8.63 -2.60 16.03
N ALA A 28 9.35 -2.88 14.94
CA ALA A 28 10.39 -3.91 14.87
C ALA A 28 11.80 -3.41 15.18
N GLY A 29 11.98 -2.13 15.57
CA GLY A 29 13.29 -1.55 15.84
C GLY A 29 14.20 -1.44 14.59
N VAL A 30 13.63 -1.41 13.39
CA VAL A 30 14.36 -1.35 12.12
C VAL A 30 14.44 0.10 11.63
N ASP A 31 15.64 0.62 11.48
CA ASP A 31 15.86 1.92 10.87
C ASP A 31 15.78 1.82 9.34
N MET A 32 14.88 2.62 8.75
CA MET A 32 14.48 2.49 7.36
C MET A 32 14.44 3.85 6.64
N ARG A 33 15.09 3.93 5.48
CA ARG A 33 14.99 5.09 4.57
C ARG A 33 14.10 4.72 3.39
N PHE A 34 13.01 5.46 3.22
CA PHE A 34 12.11 5.31 2.09
C PHE A 34 12.46 6.25 0.93
N MET A 35 12.41 5.67 -0.27
CA MET A 35 12.26 6.41 -1.53
C MET A 35 10.99 5.92 -2.21
N SER A 36 10.20 6.80 -2.78
CA SER A 36 8.95 6.44 -3.47
C SER A 36 8.90 7.01 -4.88
N ARG A 37 8.28 6.25 -5.77
CA ARG A 37 7.91 6.65 -7.12
C ARG A 37 6.47 6.26 -7.38
N SER A 38 5.60 7.25 -7.56
CA SER A 38 4.20 7.06 -7.93
C SER A 38 3.99 7.31 -9.42
N VAL A 39 3.20 6.45 -10.05
CA VAL A 39 2.87 6.53 -11.48
C VAL A 39 1.45 7.05 -11.65
N ARG A 40 1.14 7.61 -12.82
CA ARG A 40 -0.23 8.00 -13.21
C ARG A 40 -0.54 7.39 -14.57
N GLY A 41 -1.67 6.69 -14.69
CA GLY A 41 -2.13 6.26 -16.01
C GLY A 41 -2.68 4.84 -16.13
N GLY A 42 -3.02 4.21 -14.99
CA GLY A 42 -3.72 2.92 -14.94
C GLY A 42 -2.83 1.70 -15.20
N PRO A 43 -3.42 0.49 -15.17
CA PRO A 43 -2.71 -0.78 -15.00
C PRO A 43 -1.64 -1.10 -16.06
N ARG A 44 -1.93 -0.81 -17.33
CA ARG A 44 -0.98 -1.09 -18.44
C ARG A 44 0.24 -0.18 -18.37
N LYS A 45 0.02 1.11 -18.11
CA LYS A 45 1.10 2.08 -18.00
C LYS A 45 1.96 1.77 -16.77
N THR A 46 1.34 1.36 -15.67
CA THR A 46 2.04 0.95 -14.44
C THR A 46 3.05 -0.16 -14.70
N LEU A 47 2.69 -1.18 -15.50
CA LEU A 47 3.62 -2.28 -15.82
C LEU A 47 4.80 -1.84 -16.70
N VAL A 48 4.56 -0.95 -17.65
CA VAL A 48 5.63 -0.38 -18.51
C VAL A 48 6.59 0.46 -17.68
N GLU A 49 6.05 1.42 -16.92
CA GLU A 49 6.84 2.30 -16.05
C GLU A 49 7.59 1.51 -14.95
N LEU A 50 6.98 0.43 -14.44
CA LEU A 50 7.64 -0.47 -13.49
C LEU A 50 8.87 -1.13 -14.15
N LYS A 51 8.70 -1.66 -15.36
CA LYS A 51 9.80 -2.31 -16.08
C LYS A 51 10.95 -1.32 -16.31
N ASP A 52 10.64 -0.14 -16.84
CA ASP A 52 11.66 0.88 -17.11
C ASP A 52 12.38 1.32 -15.82
N PHE A 53 11.62 1.50 -14.74
CA PHE A 53 12.19 1.83 -13.42
C PHE A 53 13.11 0.73 -12.89
N LEU A 54 12.77 -0.55 -13.07
CA LEU A 54 13.59 -1.67 -12.63
C LEU A 54 14.85 -1.84 -13.50
N ASP A 55 14.73 -1.60 -14.80
CA ASP A 55 15.88 -1.61 -15.72
C ASP A 55 16.86 -0.47 -15.35
N ASP A 56 16.37 0.70 -14.95
CA ASP A 56 17.21 1.81 -14.47
C ASP A 56 17.91 1.45 -13.15
N LEU A 57 17.17 0.91 -12.17
CA LEU A 57 17.75 0.45 -10.90
C LEU A 57 18.82 -0.63 -11.10
N ASP A 58 18.64 -1.54 -12.06
CA ASP A 58 19.61 -2.60 -12.33
C ASP A 58 20.90 -2.07 -12.95
N ARG A 59 20.82 -0.98 -13.69
CA ARG A 59 22.02 -0.27 -14.22
C ARG A 59 22.80 0.43 -13.11
N GLU A 60 22.11 0.97 -12.10
CA GLU A 60 22.70 1.68 -10.96
C GLU A 60 23.09 0.72 -9.82
N ARG A 61 23.92 -0.28 -10.11
CA ARG A 61 24.28 -1.40 -9.20
C ARG A 61 24.73 -1.01 -7.80
N GLU A 62 25.29 0.18 -7.63
CA GLU A 62 25.79 0.67 -6.33
C GLU A 62 24.68 1.14 -5.38
N THR A 63 23.46 1.35 -5.86
CA THR A 63 22.35 1.93 -5.08
C THR A 63 21.17 1.01 -4.91
N LEU A 64 21.33 -0.30 -5.12
CA LEU A 64 20.25 -1.27 -5.01
C LEU A 64 19.54 -1.20 -3.66
N PRO A 65 18.19 -1.30 -3.64
CA PRO A 65 17.44 -1.31 -2.39
C PRO A 65 17.60 -2.63 -1.63
N ASP A 66 17.51 -2.57 -0.30
CA ASP A 66 17.39 -3.75 0.56
C ASP A 66 16.00 -4.42 0.37
N LEU A 67 15.00 -3.64 -0.07
CA LEU A 67 13.66 -4.11 -0.39
C LEU A 67 13.01 -3.18 -1.41
N LEU A 68 12.39 -3.77 -2.41
CA LEU A 68 11.45 -3.11 -3.31
C LEU A 68 10.01 -3.51 -2.93
N ILE A 69 9.17 -2.54 -2.70
CA ILE A 69 7.72 -2.72 -2.54
C ILE A 69 7.07 -2.24 -3.84
N VAL A 70 6.35 -3.12 -4.52
CA VAL A 70 5.61 -2.78 -5.74
C VAL A 70 4.13 -2.87 -5.46
N SER A 71 3.42 -1.76 -5.60
CA SER A 71 1.99 -1.68 -5.28
C SER A 71 1.15 -1.31 -6.49
N ALA A 72 0.14 -2.14 -6.77
CA ALA A 72 -0.86 -1.91 -7.80
C ALA A 72 -2.18 -2.60 -7.47
N ASP A 73 -3.31 -1.94 -7.75
CA ASP A 73 -4.64 -2.47 -7.50
C ASP A 73 -4.93 -3.76 -8.30
N ALA A 74 -5.71 -4.67 -7.72
CA ALA A 74 -6.28 -5.79 -8.47
C ALA A 74 -7.30 -5.31 -9.50
N ASP A 75 -7.90 -4.15 -9.31
CA ASP A 75 -9.04 -3.62 -10.06
C ASP A 75 -10.18 -4.66 -10.14
N CYS A 76 -10.83 -4.77 -11.29
CA CYS A 76 -11.79 -5.84 -11.56
C CYS A 76 -11.14 -7.13 -12.06
N SER A 77 -9.82 -7.18 -12.10
CA SER A 77 -9.05 -8.39 -12.35
C SER A 77 -9.00 -9.25 -11.08
N ARG A 78 -8.73 -10.52 -11.21
CA ARG A 78 -8.50 -11.36 -10.02
C ARG A 78 -7.14 -11.04 -9.43
N TYR A 79 -7.04 -11.03 -8.10
CA TYR A 79 -5.77 -10.89 -7.37
C TYR A 79 -4.64 -11.74 -7.97
N SER A 80 -4.93 -13.01 -8.29
CA SER A 80 -3.94 -13.94 -8.86
C SER A 80 -3.42 -13.51 -10.23
N ARG A 81 -4.26 -12.89 -11.05
CA ARG A 81 -3.85 -12.36 -12.37
C ARG A 81 -2.91 -11.17 -12.18
N ARG A 82 -3.28 -10.21 -11.33
CA ARG A 82 -2.43 -9.04 -11.06
C ARG A 82 -1.10 -9.46 -10.46
N LYS A 83 -1.12 -10.43 -9.54
CA LYS A 83 0.10 -10.98 -8.95
C LYS A 83 1.03 -11.55 -10.03
N LYS A 84 0.50 -12.39 -10.93
CA LYS A 84 1.28 -12.97 -12.01
C LYS A 84 1.86 -11.92 -12.96
N GLU A 85 1.10 -10.85 -13.26
CA GLU A 85 1.57 -9.74 -14.10
C GLU A 85 2.77 -9.02 -13.45
N LEU A 86 2.67 -8.68 -12.16
CA LEU A 86 3.74 -8.01 -11.43
C LEU A 86 4.97 -8.92 -11.25
N GLU A 87 4.78 -10.18 -10.87
CA GLU A 87 5.85 -11.16 -10.73
C GLU A 87 6.56 -11.45 -12.07
N GLY A 88 5.84 -11.40 -13.19
CA GLY A 88 6.42 -11.52 -14.53
C GLY A 88 7.40 -10.39 -14.87
N VAL A 89 7.22 -9.22 -14.28
CA VAL A 89 8.14 -8.08 -14.43
C VAL A 89 9.24 -8.14 -13.37
N THR A 90 8.89 -8.31 -12.09
CA THR A 90 9.83 -8.24 -10.97
C THR A 90 10.73 -9.46 -10.83
N GLY A 91 10.26 -10.63 -11.24
CA GLY A 91 10.98 -11.92 -11.08
C GLY A 91 12.27 -12.06 -11.91
N LYS A 92 12.58 -11.09 -12.75
CA LYS A 92 13.83 -11.04 -13.50
C LYS A 92 15.01 -10.49 -12.68
N TYR A 93 14.71 -9.85 -11.57
CA TYR A 93 15.69 -9.16 -10.74
C TYR A 93 15.97 -9.94 -9.45
N ARG A 94 17.18 -9.78 -8.89
CA ARG A 94 17.66 -10.59 -7.76
C ARG A 94 17.43 -9.98 -6.38
N TRP A 95 16.98 -8.73 -6.31
CA TRP A 95 16.70 -8.09 -5.02
C TRP A 95 15.37 -8.51 -4.44
N PRO A 96 15.19 -8.43 -3.12
CA PRO A 96 13.93 -8.77 -2.48
C PRO A 96 12.78 -7.85 -2.94
N VAL A 97 11.65 -8.45 -3.33
CA VAL A 97 10.45 -7.74 -3.74
C VAL A 97 9.26 -8.20 -2.92
N ILE A 98 8.45 -7.25 -2.44
CA ILE A 98 7.10 -7.50 -1.92
C ILE A 98 6.10 -6.89 -2.90
N THR A 99 5.20 -7.71 -3.44
CA THR A 99 4.10 -7.24 -4.28
C THR A 99 2.88 -6.97 -3.44
N VAL A 100 2.41 -5.74 -3.46
CA VAL A 100 1.26 -5.25 -2.70
C VAL A 100 0.09 -5.08 -3.65
N ILE A 101 -0.96 -5.87 -3.46
CA ILE A 101 -2.10 -5.90 -4.37
C ILE A 101 -3.38 -5.70 -3.57
N PRO A 102 -3.83 -4.45 -3.37
CA PRO A 102 -5.15 -4.17 -2.82
C PRO A 102 -6.25 -4.80 -3.69
N ASP A 103 -7.22 -5.46 -3.08
CA ASP A 103 -8.29 -6.16 -3.79
C ASP A 103 -9.67 -5.70 -3.27
N PRO A 104 -10.39 -4.88 -4.07
CA PRO A 104 -10.08 -4.48 -5.46
C PRO A 104 -9.19 -3.24 -5.58
N HIS A 105 -9.24 -2.29 -4.64
CA HIS A 105 -8.55 -0.99 -4.70
C HIS A 105 -8.01 -0.59 -3.34
N ILE A 106 -6.96 0.25 -3.34
CA ILE A 106 -6.33 0.74 -2.10
C ILE A 106 -7.33 1.49 -1.20
N GLU A 107 -8.33 2.14 -1.76
CA GLU A 107 -9.38 2.82 -1.00
C GLU A 107 -10.15 1.86 -0.09
N GLN A 108 -10.24 0.56 -0.41
CA GLN A 108 -10.84 -0.45 0.46
C GLN A 108 -10.12 -0.54 1.81
N TRP A 109 -8.81 -0.41 1.83
CA TRP A 109 -8.02 -0.53 3.06
C TRP A 109 -8.31 0.59 4.05
N LEU A 110 -8.75 1.77 3.58
CA LEU A 110 -9.15 2.88 4.44
C LEU A 110 -10.35 2.53 5.35
N PHE A 111 -11.17 1.57 4.93
CA PHE A 111 -12.33 1.07 5.67
C PHE A 111 -12.05 -0.21 6.47
N ALA A 112 -10.82 -0.73 6.45
CA ALA A 112 -10.50 -2.02 7.06
C ALA A 112 -10.63 -2.05 8.59
N ASP A 113 -10.56 -0.87 9.23
CA ASP A 113 -10.85 -0.70 10.66
C ASP A 113 -11.87 0.43 10.89
N PRO A 114 -13.15 0.09 11.09
CA PRO A 114 -14.20 1.09 11.35
C PRO A 114 -13.98 1.93 12.62
N SER A 115 -13.22 1.41 13.60
CA SER A 115 -12.92 2.12 14.84
C SER A 115 -11.88 3.20 14.61
N ALA A 116 -10.82 2.88 13.89
CA ALA A 116 -9.81 3.85 13.45
C ALA A 116 -10.43 4.90 12.54
N PHE A 117 -11.28 4.48 11.60
CA PHE A 117 -12.01 5.38 10.71
C PHE A 117 -12.85 6.40 11.50
N LYS A 118 -13.60 5.93 12.51
CA LYS A 118 -14.39 6.80 13.39
C LYS A 118 -13.51 7.74 14.22
N ALA A 119 -12.39 7.24 14.74
CA ALA A 119 -11.47 8.06 15.55
C ALA A 119 -10.85 9.21 14.76
N ILE A 120 -10.49 8.98 13.50
CA ILE A 120 -9.83 9.97 12.65
C ILE A 120 -10.85 10.92 11.97
N LEU A 121 -11.96 10.39 11.48
CA LEU A 121 -12.91 11.15 10.66
C LEU A 121 -14.20 11.55 11.40
N GLY A 122 -14.33 11.17 12.67
CA GLY A 122 -15.47 11.53 13.51
C GLY A 122 -16.78 10.78 13.19
N THR A 123 -16.81 9.97 12.12
CA THR A 123 -17.98 9.23 11.68
C THR A 123 -17.64 7.79 11.34
N ARG A 124 -18.57 6.86 11.55
CA ARG A 124 -18.41 5.47 11.13
C ARG A 124 -18.83 5.31 9.68
N CYS A 125 -18.04 4.55 8.94
CA CYS A 125 -18.38 4.16 7.58
C CYS A 125 -17.96 2.71 7.37
N ASP A 126 -18.87 1.92 6.78
CA ASP A 126 -18.61 0.53 6.43
C ASP A 126 -18.19 0.46 4.95
N ALA A 127 -17.29 -0.48 4.64
CA ALA A 127 -16.85 -0.71 3.27
C ALA A 127 -18.05 -1.08 2.36
N PRO A 128 -18.06 -0.61 1.11
CA PRO A 128 -19.15 -0.92 0.19
C PRO A 128 -19.15 -2.42 -0.17
N SER A 129 -20.35 -2.98 -0.31
CA SER A 129 -20.53 -4.39 -0.68
C SER A 129 -20.14 -4.72 -2.11
N GLN A 130 -20.12 -3.72 -3.01
CA GLN A 130 -19.75 -3.91 -4.43
C GLN A 130 -18.28 -3.71 -4.66
N LYS A 131 -17.60 -4.77 -5.07
CA LYS A 131 -16.17 -4.85 -5.25
C LYS A 131 -15.78 -4.17 -6.54
N CYS A 132 -15.74 -3.71 -7.37
CA CYS A 132 -15.21 -3.24 -8.66
C CYS A 132 -15.61 -1.82 -9.03
N SER A 133 -15.82 -0.94 -8.07
CA SER A 133 -16.12 0.45 -8.39
C SER A 133 -15.31 1.40 -7.51
N ARG A 134 -14.12 1.80 -7.98
CA ARG A 134 -13.28 2.79 -7.31
C ARG A 134 -14.03 4.08 -6.98
N ASP A 135 -14.90 4.52 -7.88
CA ASP A 135 -15.68 5.75 -7.68
C ASP A 135 -16.66 5.62 -6.50
N LYS A 136 -17.20 4.42 -6.24
CA LYS A 136 -18.05 4.20 -5.05
C LYS A 136 -17.27 4.33 -3.75
N TYR A 137 -16.06 3.80 -3.67
CA TYR A 137 -15.22 3.97 -2.48
C TYR A 137 -14.90 5.44 -2.23
N ARG A 138 -14.54 6.17 -3.27
CA ARG A 138 -14.25 7.59 -3.19
C ARG A 138 -15.50 8.41 -2.82
N GLU A 139 -16.66 8.04 -3.36
CA GLU A 139 -17.91 8.72 -3.03
C GLU A 139 -18.31 8.47 -1.57
N LEU A 140 -18.18 7.24 -1.07
CA LEU A 140 -18.41 6.93 0.35
C LEU A 140 -17.46 7.70 1.27
N LEU A 141 -16.17 7.79 0.92
CA LEU A 141 -15.21 8.60 1.66
C LEU A 141 -15.66 10.07 1.69
N ARG A 142 -16.03 10.65 0.54
CA ARG A 142 -16.52 12.03 0.49
C ARG A 142 -17.80 12.24 1.32
N GLN A 143 -18.74 11.30 1.27
CA GLN A 143 -19.99 11.38 2.05
C GLN A 143 -19.69 11.31 3.55
N ALA A 144 -18.86 10.37 3.98
CA ALA A 144 -18.45 10.25 5.37
C ALA A 144 -17.79 11.53 5.89
N MET A 145 -16.90 12.12 5.11
CA MET A 145 -16.23 13.37 5.46
C MET A 145 -17.17 14.57 5.51
N ARG A 146 -18.06 14.71 4.53
CA ARG A 146 -19.09 15.76 4.54
C ARG A 146 -19.97 15.65 5.78
N SER A 147 -20.36 14.43 6.16
CA SER A 147 -21.13 14.19 7.39
C SER A 147 -20.37 14.58 8.65
N ALA A 148 -19.05 14.55 8.61
CA ALA A 148 -18.15 15.01 9.68
C ALA A 148 -17.78 16.51 9.57
N GLY A 149 -18.37 17.25 8.63
CA GLY A 149 -18.06 18.67 8.39
C GLY A 149 -16.71 18.92 7.71
N ILE A 150 -16.11 17.88 7.12
CA ILE A 150 -14.79 17.93 6.44
C ILE A 150 -15.00 18.07 4.94
N SER A 151 -14.29 19.02 4.30
CA SER A 151 -14.27 19.18 2.84
C SER A 151 -12.93 18.67 2.28
N PRO A 152 -12.84 17.42 1.82
CA PRO A 152 -11.57 16.80 1.44
C PRO A 152 -11.13 17.22 0.03
N PRO A 153 -9.95 17.82 -0.16
CA PRO A 153 -9.44 18.17 -1.47
C PRO A 153 -9.03 16.97 -2.33
N LEU A 154 -8.60 15.87 -1.71
CA LEU A 154 -8.12 14.65 -2.37
C LEU A 154 -9.06 13.45 -2.17
N ALA A 155 -10.36 13.72 -1.99
CA ALA A 155 -11.39 12.69 -1.81
C ALA A 155 -11.11 11.71 -0.64
N GLY A 156 -10.39 12.17 0.40
CA GLY A 156 -10.10 11.42 1.60
C GLY A 156 -8.75 10.71 1.66
N LEU A 157 -8.00 10.72 0.58
CA LEU A 157 -6.67 10.11 0.57
C LEU A 157 -5.66 10.86 1.46
N GLU A 158 -5.92 12.14 1.76
CA GLU A 158 -5.16 12.93 2.73
C GLU A 158 -5.14 12.38 4.15
N PHE A 159 -6.13 11.54 4.52
CA PHE A 159 -6.19 10.86 5.81
C PHE A 159 -5.61 9.45 5.80
N ALA A 160 -5.07 9.00 4.68
CA ALA A 160 -4.53 7.65 4.55
C ALA A 160 -3.41 7.36 5.55
N ALA A 161 -2.54 8.35 5.80
CA ALA A 161 -1.45 8.23 6.77
C ALA A 161 -1.97 8.13 8.21
N ASP A 162 -2.96 8.96 8.57
CA ASP A 162 -3.55 8.97 9.91
C ASP A 162 -4.31 7.66 10.17
N LEU A 163 -5.07 7.18 9.19
CA LEU A 163 -5.76 5.90 9.26
C LEU A 163 -4.78 4.73 9.39
N ALA A 164 -3.72 4.69 8.58
CA ALA A 164 -2.67 3.68 8.69
C ALA A 164 -1.97 3.72 10.07
N GLY A 165 -1.84 4.91 10.67
CA GLY A 165 -1.29 5.12 12.00
C GLY A 165 -2.21 4.64 13.13
N ALA A 166 -3.52 4.84 12.99
CA ALA A 166 -4.52 4.55 14.01
C ALA A 166 -5.09 3.12 13.98
N MET A 167 -4.99 2.41 12.84
CA MET A 167 -5.57 1.07 12.67
C MET A 167 -5.03 0.05 13.68
N ASP A 168 -5.94 -0.79 14.21
CA ASP A 168 -5.58 -2.11 14.72
C ASP A 168 -5.21 -3.02 13.54
N LEU A 169 -3.92 -3.25 13.34
CA LEU A 169 -3.40 -3.98 12.18
C LEU A 169 -3.75 -5.48 12.22
N GLU A 170 -4.02 -6.05 13.40
CA GLU A 170 -4.49 -7.44 13.52
C GLU A 170 -5.94 -7.54 13.08
N TYR A 171 -6.78 -6.62 13.54
CA TYR A 171 -8.17 -6.54 13.12
C TYR A 171 -8.28 -6.25 11.62
N ALA A 172 -7.64 -5.19 11.14
CA ALA A 172 -7.68 -4.77 9.74
C ALA A 172 -7.17 -5.86 8.78
N GLY A 173 -6.10 -6.56 9.15
CA GLY A 173 -5.56 -7.67 8.36
C GLY A 173 -6.46 -8.90 8.33
N ARG A 174 -7.33 -9.11 9.34
CA ARG A 174 -8.37 -10.14 9.31
C ARG A 174 -9.59 -9.69 8.50
N ALA A 175 -9.94 -8.42 8.58
CA ALA A 175 -11.07 -7.83 7.85
C ALA A 175 -10.81 -7.77 6.34
N ASP A 176 -9.59 -7.46 5.92
CA ASP A 176 -9.19 -7.45 4.51
C ASP A 176 -8.02 -8.41 4.24
N ARG A 177 -8.29 -9.43 3.40
CA ARG A 177 -7.31 -10.48 3.10
C ARG A 177 -6.10 -9.97 2.32
N SER A 178 -6.27 -8.94 1.50
CA SER A 178 -5.16 -8.37 0.72
C SER A 178 -4.23 -7.56 1.61
N LEU A 179 -4.78 -6.78 2.53
CA LEU A 179 -4.03 -6.08 3.57
C LEU A 179 -3.32 -7.07 4.50
N GLY A 180 -4.02 -8.13 4.95
CA GLY A 180 -3.45 -9.16 5.81
C GLY A 180 -2.25 -9.88 5.19
N ARG A 181 -2.26 -10.14 3.88
CA ARG A 181 -1.11 -10.70 3.16
C ARG A 181 0.08 -9.74 3.17
N PHE A 182 -0.15 -8.48 2.85
CA PHE A 182 0.89 -7.47 2.87
C PHE A 182 1.52 -7.32 4.26
N LEU A 183 0.70 -7.20 5.31
CA LEU A 183 1.17 -7.11 6.69
C LEU A 183 2.03 -8.31 7.09
N LYS A 184 1.61 -9.52 6.71
CA LYS A 184 2.36 -10.75 7.00
C LYS A 184 3.73 -10.76 6.31
N GLU A 185 3.79 -10.42 5.02
CA GLU A 185 5.04 -10.40 4.25
C GLU A 185 5.99 -9.34 4.78
N LEU A 186 5.49 -8.13 5.04
CA LEU A 186 6.30 -7.03 5.52
C LEU A 186 6.82 -7.27 6.95
N ARG A 187 5.97 -7.77 7.88
CA ARG A 187 6.40 -8.16 9.23
C ARG A 187 7.47 -9.25 9.19
N GLY A 188 7.32 -10.25 8.31
CA GLY A 188 8.32 -11.29 8.11
C GLY A 188 9.67 -10.69 7.71
N LYS A 189 9.66 -9.71 6.80
CA LYS A 189 10.88 -9.01 6.37
C LYS A 189 11.50 -8.17 7.47
N MET A 190 10.68 -7.44 8.23
CA MET A 190 11.15 -6.63 9.36
C MET A 190 11.79 -7.50 10.45
N LYS A 191 11.15 -8.64 10.78
CA LYS A 191 11.70 -9.61 11.74
C LYS A 191 13.06 -10.13 11.30
N GLN A 192 13.20 -10.55 10.05
CA GLN A 192 14.48 -10.98 9.47
C GLN A 192 15.57 -9.93 9.63
N TRP A 193 15.24 -8.66 9.44
CA TRP A 193 16.20 -7.56 9.59
C TRP A 193 16.55 -7.25 11.04
N GLY A 194 15.58 -7.36 11.96
CA GLY A 194 15.82 -7.19 13.39
C GLY A 194 16.76 -8.26 13.95
N GLU A 195 16.57 -9.52 13.54
CA GLU A 195 17.43 -10.65 13.95
C GLU A 195 18.87 -10.56 13.41
N THR A 196 19.08 -9.84 12.29
CA THR A 196 20.42 -9.63 11.71
C THR A 196 21.22 -8.54 12.44
N LEU A 197 20.56 -7.71 13.24
CA LEU A 197 21.16 -6.60 13.98
C LEU A 197 21.44 -6.94 15.47
N ALA A 198 20.91 -8.06 15.95
CA ALA A 198 21.15 -8.60 17.28
C ALA A 198 22.32 -9.58 17.29
#